data_71545173ec037f5cd5497b83c07ddcec
#
_entry.id   71545173ec037f5cd5497b83c07ddcec
#
_cell.length_a   1.000
_cell.length_b   1.000
_cell.length_c   1.000
_cell.angle_alpha   90.00
_cell.angle_beta   90.00
_cell.angle_gamma   90.00
#
_symmetry.space_group_name_H-M   'P 1'
#
loop_
_entity.id
_entity.type
_entity.pdbx_description
1 polymer ?
#
loop_
_entity_poly.entity_id
_entity_poly.type
_entity_poly.pdbx_seq_one_letter_code
_entity_poly.pdbx_strand_id
1 'polypeptide(L)'
;MFCPKCNSDRTSVTDSRSDGGAIRRRRECQACDYRFTTYERVEYSLPMVVKKDGSRETFDREKIRAGFRRACEKRPVSTETIDAAVDSIEKRMQEMCVKEIDSRQVGEAVMEELRKVDKIAYVRFASVYREFSDVEQFVDALQSLGGSSESREKEPRSPRKLAVVETTRGDVRSHDEGSATTTSEESLRKVAE
;
A
#
# COMPACT_ATOMS: atom_id res chain seq x y z
N MET A 1 32.45 21.86 -0.60
CA MET A 1 31.68 21.88 -1.88
C MET A 1 32.52 22.61 -2.90
N PHE A 2 32.70 22.06 -4.08
CA PHE A 2 33.59 22.62 -5.10
C PHE A 2 32.89 23.69 -5.93
N CYS A 3 33.64 24.69 -6.36
CA CYS A 3 33.17 25.74 -7.27
C CYS A 3 32.86 25.14 -8.64
N PRO A 4 31.67 25.35 -9.25
CA PRO A 4 31.33 24.79 -10.56
C PRO A 4 32.12 25.41 -11.71
N LYS A 5 32.83 26.57 -11.50
CA LYS A 5 33.61 27.25 -12.53
C LYS A 5 35.07 26.85 -12.54
N CYS A 6 35.73 26.81 -11.36
CA CYS A 6 37.15 26.57 -11.26
C CYS A 6 37.55 25.34 -10.42
N ASN A 7 36.56 24.59 -9.96
CA ASN A 7 36.71 23.37 -9.14
C ASN A 7 37.50 23.57 -7.82
N SER A 8 37.68 24.82 -7.37
CA SER A 8 38.28 25.12 -6.07
C SER A 8 37.34 24.75 -4.92
N ASP A 9 37.87 24.21 -3.84
CA ASP A 9 37.13 23.88 -2.61
C ASP A 9 36.91 25.11 -1.70
N ARG A 10 37.60 26.21 -1.98
CA ARG A 10 37.51 27.46 -1.22
C ARG A 10 36.26 28.25 -1.58
N THR A 11 35.12 27.88 -1.00
CA THR A 11 33.85 28.55 -1.15
C THR A 11 33.29 28.99 0.20
N SER A 12 32.73 30.20 0.27
CA SER A 12 32.06 30.75 1.45
C SER A 12 30.57 30.95 1.20
N VAL A 13 29.78 30.85 2.27
CA VAL A 13 28.35 31.16 2.23
C VAL A 13 28.18 32.63 2.56
N THR A 14 27.59 33.39 1.65
CA THR A 14 27.31 34.83 1.81
C THR A 14 25.91 35.12 2.32
N ASP A 15 24.93 34.26 2.01
CA ASP A 15 23.53 34.40 2.44
C ASP A 15 22.91 33.00 2.59
N SER A 16 22.04 32.84 3.60
CA SER A 16 21.31 31.59 3.84
C SER A 16 19.87 31.93 4.21
N ARG A 17 18.92 31.35 3.47
CA ARG A 17 17.47 31.52 3.71
C ARG A 17 16.77 30.18 3.74
N SER A 18 15.83 30.04 4.68
CA SER A 18 14.95 28.87 4.73
C SER A 18 13.67 29.19 3.94
N ASP A 19 13.28 28.28 3.04
CA ASP A 19 12.09 28.38 2.21
C ASP A 19 11.25 27.11 2.36
N GLY A 20 10.54 27.03 3.52
CA GLY A 20 9.54 26.04 3.86
C GLY A 20 9.91 24.54 3.80
N GLY A 21 10.90 24.12 3.07
CA GLY A 21 11.31 22.73 2.89
C GLY A 21 12.72 22.57 2.34
N ALA A 22 13.38 23.71 2.06
CA ALA A 22 14.76 23.74 1.59
C ALA A 22 15.51 24.91 2.20
N ILE A 23 16.82 24.74 2.39
CA ILE A 23 17.72 25.84 2.73
C ILE A 23 18.41 26.29 1.45
N ARG A 24 18.13 27.53 1.03
CA ARG A 24 18.80 28.17 -0.09
C ARG A 24 20.03 28.90 0.42
N ARG A 25 21.23 28.56 -0.11
CA ARG A 25 22.48 29.23 0.24
C ARG A 25 23.11 29.87 -0.98
N ARG A 26 23.41 31.18 -0.89
CA ARG A 26 24.29 31.87 -1.83
C ARG A 26 25.72 31.65 -1.43
N ARG A 27 26.55 31.26 -2.39
CA ARG A 27 27.97 30.97 -2.19
C ARG A 27 28.81 31.80 -3.14
N GLU A 28 30.02 32.13 -2.67
CA GLU A 28 31.03 32.83 -3.45
C GLU A 28 32.34 32.03 -3.39
N CYS A 29 32.95 31.87 -4.55
CA CYS A 29 34.26 31.20 -4.63
C CYS A 29 35.38 32.21 -4.34
N GLN A 30 36.24 31.93 -3.37
CA GLN A 30 37.36 32.80 -3.01
C GLN A 30 38.54 32.75 -4.01
N ALA A 31 38.49 31.82 -4.99
CA ALA A 31 39.55 31.68 -5.98
C ALA A 31 39.22 32.38 -7.33
N CYS A 32 37.93 32.51 -7.67
CA CYS A 32 37.53 33.10 -8.95
C CYS A 32 36.31 34.04 -8.87
N ASP A 33 35.90 34.39 -7.65
CA ASP A 33 34.78 35.31 -7.33
C ASP A 33 33.45 34.91 -7.98
N TYR A 34 33.32 33.67 -8.45
CA TYR A 34 32.10 33.15 -9.04
C TYR A 34 31.05 32.92 -7.96
N ARG A 35 29.87 33.49 -8.18
CA ARG A 35 28.71 33.36 -7.30
C ARG A 35 27.76 32.30 -7.79
N PHE A 36 27.35 31.38 -6.91
CA PHE A 36 26.39 30.34 -7.24
C PHE A 36 25.44 30.08 -6.05
N THR A 37 24.32 29.46 -6.34
CA THR A 37 23.31 29.14 -5.35
C THR A 37 23.24 27.63 -5.19
N THR A 38 23.11 27.16 -3.95
CA THR A 38 22.88 25.76 -3.61
C THR A 38 21.61 25.64 -2.81
N TYR A 39 20.96 24.49 -2.94
CA TYR A 39 19.80 24.12 -2.16
C TYR A 39 20.09 22.86 -1.37
N GLU A 40 19.84 22.91 -0.07
CA GLU A 40 19.79 21.72 0.77
C GLU A 40 18.33 21.32 0.94
N ARG A 41 18.01 20.09 0.56
CA ARG A 41 16.69 19.50 0.73
C ARG A 41 16.85 18.17 1.45
N VAL A 42 15.84 17.80 2.24
CA VAL A 42 15.77 16.44 2.77
C VAL A 42 15.45 15.50 1.61
N GLU A 43 16.35 14.58 1.33
CA GLU A 43 16.12 13.53 0.34
C GLU A 43 15.56 12.31 1.06
N TYR A 44 14.33 11.95 0.74
CA TYR A 44 13.70 10.73 1.22
C TYR A 44 13.98 9.62 0.21
N SER A 45 14.89 8.73 0.55
CA SER A 45 15.12 7.53 -0.27
C SER A 45 14.21 6.41 0.23
N LEU A 46 13.48 5.78 -0.70
CA LEU A 46 12.74 4.56 -0.41
C LEU A 46 13.73 3.38 -0.35
N PRO A 47 13.54 2.43 0.58
CA PRO A 47 14.40 1.27 0.69
C PRO A 47 14.21 0.30 -0.47
N MET A 48 15.22 -0.52 -0.73
CA MET A 48 15.08 -1.69 -1.59
C MET A 48 14.30 -2.77 -0.86
N VAL A 49 13.42 -3.46 -1.56
CA VAL A 49 12.64 -4.58 -1.02
C VAL A 49 13.35 -5.89 -1.33
N VAL A 50 13.69 -6.63 -0.28
CA VAL A 50 14.27 -7.98 -0.39
C VAL A 50 13.14 -9.00 -0.40
N LYS A 51 13.04 -9.80 -1.46
CA LYS A 51 12.05 -10.86 -1.60
C LYS A 51 12.46 -12.15 -0.88
N LYS A 52 11.52 -13.10 -0.77
CA LYS A 52 11.77 -14.43 -0.17
C LYS A 52 12.89 -15.21 -0.87
N ASP A 53 13.09 -15.02 -2.17
CA ASP A 53 14.15 -15.64 -2.97
C ASP A 53 15.52 -14.93 -2.84
N GLY A 54 15.59 -13.85 -2.06
CA GLY A 54 16.77 -13.01 -1.88
C GLY A 54 16.98 -11.96 -2.99
N SER A 55 16.11 -11.89 -3.99
CA SER A 55 16.17 -10.84 -5.00
C SER A 55 15.81 -9.47 -4.41
N ARG A 56 16.35 -8.41 -5.02
CA ARG A 56 16.17 -7.03 -4.59
C ARG A 56 15.42 -6.26 -5.65
N GLU A 57 14.33 -5.63 -5.26
CA GLU A 57 13.56 -4.74 -6.11
C GLU A 57 13.43 -3.37 -5.49
N THR A 58 13.22 -2.36 -6.31
CA THR A 58 12.87 -1.02 -5.84
C THR A 58 11.47 -1.07 -5.21
N PHE A 59 11.27 -0.30 -4.13
CA PHE A 59 9.93 -0.12 -3.58
C PHE A 59 9.00 0.44 -4.67
N ASP A 60 7.92 -0.27 -4.95
CA ASP A 60 6.97 0.07 -6.01
C ASP A 60 5.59 0.38 -5.41
N ARG A 61 5.29 1.68 -5.37
CA ARG A 61 4.01 2.21 -4.91
C ARG A 61 2.82 1.65 -5.69
N GLU A 62 2.97 1.48 -7.02
CA GLU A 62 1.87 1.01 -7.86
C GLU A 62 1.54 -0.47 -7.62
N LYS A 63 2.52 -1.29 -7.26
CA LYS A 63 2.28 -2.67 -6.82
C LYS A 63 1.40 -2.70 -5.57
N ILE A 64 1.70 -1.88 -4.57
CA ILE A 64 0.92 -1.79 -3.33
C ILE A 64 -0.50 -1.31 -3.65
N ARG A 65 -0.63 -0.24 -4.45
CA ARG A 65 -1.93 0.30 -4.88
C ARG A 65 -2.78 -0.74 -5.62
N ALA A 66 -2.17 -1.51 -6.51
CA ALA A 66 -2.85 -2.61 -7.22
C ALA A 66 -3.32 -3.70 -6.25
N GLY A 67 -2.52 -4.04 -5.23
CA GLY A 67 -2.90 -4.96 -4.16
C GLY A 67 -4.13 -4.49 -3.39
N PHE A 68 -4.15 -3.20 -2.98
CA PHE A 68 -5.31 -2.59 -2.33
C PHE A 68 -6.56 -2.62 -3.20
N ARG A 69 -6.46 -2.23 -4.48
CA ARG A 69 -7.60 -2.24 -5.41
C ARG A 69 -8.22 -3.61 -5.54
N ARG A 70 -7.42 -4.67 -5.64
CA ARG A 70 -7.92 -6.05 -5.71
C ARG A 70 -8.57 -6.50 -4.42
N ALA A 71 -7.95 -6.21 -3.28
CA ALA A 71 -8.51 -6.54 -1.98
C ALA A 71 -9.86 -5.83 -1.75
N CYS A 72 -9.97 -4.56 -2.16
CA CYS A 72 -11.16 -3.72 -2.04
C CYS A 72 -12.17 -3.87 -3.18
N GLU A 73 -11.96 -4.81 -4.11
CA GLU A 73 -12.88 -5.01 -5.24
C GLU A 73 -14.31 -5.29 -4.76
N LYS A 74 -15.30 -4.57 -5.32
CA LYS A 74 -16.72 -4.62 -4.92
C LYS A 74 -16.97 -4.24 -3.45
N ARG A 75 -16.05 -3.47 -2.83
CA ARG A 75 -16.24 -2.87 -1.50
C ARG A 75 -16.46 -1.37 -1.63
N PRO A 76 -17.25 -0.77 -0.73
CA PRO A 76 -17.51 0.68 -0.74
C PRO A 76 -16.31 1.47 -0.18
N VAL A 77 -15.16 1.33 -0.82
CA VAL A 77 -13.91 2.01 -0.46
C VAL A 77 -13.54 2.96 -1.61
N SER A 78 -13.37 4.24 -1.30
CA SER A 78 -13.03 5.24 -2.31
C SER A 78 -11.56 5.14 -2.74
N THR A 79 -11.27 5.65 -3.93
CA THR A 79 -9.88 5.70 -4.45
C THR A 79 -9.00 6.57 -3.57
N GLU A 80 -9.53 7.66 -3.04
CA GLU A 80 -8.82 8.57 -2.13
C GLU A 80 -8.41 7.87 -0.84
N THR A 81 -9.29 6.99 -0.30
CA THR A 81 -8.96 6.18 0.89
C THR A 81 -7.83 5.20 0.60
N ILE A 82 -7.82 4.59 -0.58
CA ILE A 82 -6.74 3.70 -1.01
C ILE A 82 -5.44 4.49 -1.15
N ASP A 83 -5.49 5.66 -1.80
CA ASP A 83 -4.30 6.49 -2.00
C ASP A 83 -3.72 6.97 -0.67
N ALA A 84 -4.56 7.39 0.27
CA ALA A 84 -4.14 7.78 1.61
C ALA A 84 -3.48 6.62 2.39
N ALA A 85 -4.01 5.38 2.25
CA ALA A 85 -3.41 4.20 2.86
C ALA A 85 -2.03 3.89 2.25
N VAL A 86 -1.90 4.01 0.92
CA VAL A 86 -0.61 3.82 0.23
C VAL A 86 0.40 4.88 0.65
N ASP A 87 -0.02 6.16 0.76
CA ASP A 87 0.84 7.25 1.26
C ASP A 87 1.33 7.00 2.68
N SER A 88 0.46 6.48 3.55
CA SER A 88 0.81 6.11 4.93
C SER A 88 1.90 5.03 4.97
N ILE A 89 1.78 4.02 4.11
CA ILE A 89 2.78 2.95 4.01
C ILE A 89 4.10 3.49 3.48
N GLU A 90 4.07 4.26 2.40
CA GLU A 90 5.27 4.87 1.80
C GLU A 90 6.02 5.73 2.82
N LYS A 91 5.30 6.60 3.52
CA LYS A 91 5.85 7.44 4.59
C LYS A 91 6.49 6.60 5.70
N ARG A 92 5.82 5.54 6.15
CA ARG A 92 6.36 4.62 7.16
C ARG A 92 7.67 3.97 6.70
N MET A 93 7.75 3.54 5.43
CA MET A 93 8.98 2.94 4.88
C MET A 93 10.12 3.96 4.79
N GLN A 94 9.82 5.21 4.45
CA GLN A 94 10.79 6.32 4.44
C GLN A 94 11.30 6.64 5.85
N GLU A 95 10.42 6.67 6.85
CA GLU A 95 10.76 6.97 8.25
C GLU A 95 11.65 5.91 8.90
N MET A 96 11.67 4.67 8.38
CA MET A 96 12.58 3.64 8.86
C MET A 96 14.06 3.96 8.56
N CYS A 97 14.34 4.83 7.59
CA CYS A 97 15.69 5.27 7.22
C CYS A 97 16.68 4.12 6.98
N VAL A 98 16.22 2.97 6.49
CA VAL A 98 17.04 1.79 6.17
C VAL A 98 17.25 1.67 4.67
N LYS A 99 18.33 1.01 4.26
CA LYS A 99 18.62 0.79 2.84
C LYS A 99 17.81 -0.34 2.23
N GLU A 100 17.51 -1.37 3.03
CA GLU A 100 16.81 -2.58 2.60
C GLU A 100 15.75 -2.96 3.64
N ILE A 101 14.61 -3.44 3.17
CA ILE A 101 13.51 -3.98 4.00
C ILE A 101 13.07 -5.33 3.45
N ASP A 102 12.58 -6.20 4.32
CA ASP A 102 11.98 -7.47 3.91
C ASP A 102 10.59 -7.23 3.30
N SER A 103 10.26 -7.94 2.23
CA SER A 103 8.94 -7.93 1.61
C SER A 103 7.82 -8.27 2.62
N ARG A 104 8.11 -9.05 3.66
CA ARG A 104 7.18 -9.32 4.75
C ARG A 104 6.80 -8.07 5.52
N GLN A 105 7.73 -7.18 5.81
CA GLN A 105 7.45 -5.92 6.52
C GLN A 105 6.51 -5.02 5.71
N VAL A 106 6.70 -4.99 4.38
CA VAL A 106 5.78 -4.28 3.48
C VAL A 106 4.39 -4.91 3.51
N GLY A 107 4.31 -6.23 3.43
CA GLY A 107 3.04 -6.96 3.48
C GLY A 107 2.30 -6.78 4.81
N GLU A 108 3.01 -6.76 5.93
CA GLU A 108 2.43 -6.49 7.26
C GLU A 108 1.87 -5.06 7.34
N ALA A 109 2.61 -4.07 6.81
CA ALA A 109 2.12 -2.70 6.75
C ALA A 109 0.84 -2.58 5.88
N VAL A 110 0.79 -3.29 4.74
CA VAL A 110 -0.42 -3.37 3.89
C VAL A 110 -1.59 -3.97 4.67
N MET A 111 -1.37 -5.06 5.40
CA MET A 111 -2.43 -5.69 6.20
C MET A 111 -2.93 -4.78 7.32
N GLU A 112 -2.05 -4.06 8.00
CA GLU A 112 -2.44 -3.11 9.04
C GLU A 112 -3.33 -1.99 8.49
N GLU A 113 -2.99 -1.42 7.34
CA GLU A 113 -3.81 -0.39 6.71
C GLU A 113 -5.13 -0.95 6.17
N LEU A 114 -5.14 -2.12 5.53
CA LEU A 114 -6.38 -2.78 5.09
C LEU A 114 -7.33 -3.07 6.25
N ARG A 115 -6.80 -3.45 7.42
CA ARG A 115 -7.61 -3.69 8.63
C ARG A 115 -8.35 -2.44 9.08
N LYS A 116 -7.77 -1.24 8.90
CA LYS A 116 -8.39 0.04 9.23
C LYS A 116 -9.45 0.43 8.20
N VAL A 117 -9.19 0.15 6.92
CA VAL A 117 -10.04 0.56 5.80
C VAL A 117 -11.27 -0.34 5.66
N ASP A 118 -11.07 -1.66 5.55
CA ASP A 118 -12.16 -2.63 5.38
C ASP A 118 -11.74 -4.03 5.83
N LYS A 119 -12.48 -4.59 6.79
CA LYS A 119 -12.21 -5.91 7.36
C LYS A 119 -12.29 -7.06 6.35
N ILE A 120 -13.17 -6.95 5.34
CA ILE A 120 -13.32 -7.98 4.29
C ILE A 120 -12.15 -7.91 3.32
N ALA A 121 -11.71 -6.70 2.94
CA ALA A 121 -10.53 -6.51 2.12
C ALA A 121 -9.26 -7.06 2.82
N TYR A 122 -9.13 -6.82 4.13
CA TYR A 122 -8.06 -7.42 4.93
C TYR A 122 -8.08 -8.96 4.84
N VAL A 123 -9.24 -9.60 5.03
CA VAL A 123 -9.37 -11.07 4.99
C VAL A 123 -8.95 -11.62 3.63
N ARG A 124 -9.40 -10.98 2.54
CA ARG A 124 -9.02 -11.37 1.17
C ARG A 124 -7.52 -11.28 0.94
N PHE A 125 -6.90 -10.19 1.36
CA PHE A 125 -5.46 -10.02 1.22
C PHE A 125 -4.69 -11.02 2.10
N ALA A 126 -5.09 -11.18 3.37
CA ALA A 126 -4.47 -12.08 4.31
C ALA A 126 -4.54 -13.55 3.84
N SER A 127 -5.64 -13.99 3.19
CA SER A 127 -5.80 -15.35 2.69
C SER A 127 -4.75 -15.73 1.63
N VAL A 128 -4.25 -14.75 0.87
CA VAL A 128 -3.21 -14.98 -0.15
C VAL A 128 -1.82 -14.76 0.45
N TYR A 129 -1.67 -13.70 1.27
CA TYR A 129 -0.38 -13.28 1.80
C TYR A 129 0.18 -14.25 2.86
N ARG A 130 -0.67 -14.73 3.79
CA ARG A 130 -0.23 -15.56 4.93
C ARG A 130 -0.04 -17.03 4.61
N GLU A 131 -0.41 -17.50 3.39
CA GLU A 131 -0.30 -18.93 3.03
C GLU A 131 -0.76 -19.81 4.19
N PHE A 132 -2.03 -19.67 4.62
CA PHE A 132 -2.58 -20.47 5.72
C PHE A 132 -2.47 -21.96 5.38
N SER A 133 -1.76 -22.71 6.21
CA SER A 133 -1.60 -24.15 6.04
C SER A 133 -2.84 -24.94 6.51
N ASP A 134 -3.70 -24.31 7.31
CA ASP A 134 -4.88 -24.93 7.89
C ASP A 134 -6.02 -23.91 8.04
N VAL A 135 -7.26 -24.43 7.97
CA VAL A 135 -8.50 -23.65 8.16
C VAL A 135 -8.57 -23.05 9.57
N GLU A 136 -8.05 -23.75 10.58
CA GLU A 136 -8.05 -23.29 11.98
C GLU A 136 -7.26 -22.00 12.15
N GLN A 137 -6.09 -21.88 11.54
CA GLN A 137 -5.29 -20.66 11.56
C GLN A 137 -6.00 -19.48 10.90
N PHE A 138 -6.80 -19.75 9.87
CA PHE A 138 -7.61 -18.71 9.22
C PHE A 138 -8.75 -18.24 10.12
N VAL A 139 -9.42 -19.18 10.81
CA VAL A 139 -10.48 -18.87 11.78
C VAL A 139 -9.95 -18.03 12.94
N ASP A 140 -8.80 -18.37 13.50
CA ASP A 140 -8.15 -17.61 14.58
C ASP A 140 -7.80 -16.18 14.14
N ALA A 141 -7.29 -16.04 12.91
CA ALA A 141 -7.05 -14.72 12.33
C ALA A 141 -8.32 -13.88 12.18
N LEU A 142 -9.47 -14.50 11.86
CA LEU A 142 -10.78 -13.83 11.81
C LEU A 142 -11.30 -13.46 13.20
N GLN A 143 -11.13 -14.31 14.20
CA GLN A 143 -11.55 -14.05 15.58
C GLN A 143 -10.79 -12.85 16.16
N SER A 144 -9.50 -12.70 15.82
CA SER A 144 -8.69 -11.56 16.22
C SER A 144 -9.18 -10.22 15.63
N LEU A 145 -9.99 -10.24 14.58
CA LEU A 145 -10.66 -9.07 14.00
C LEU A 145 -11.97 -8.71 14.68
N GLY A 146 -12.59 -9.67 15.40
CA GLY A 146 -13.89 -9.52 16.06
C GLY A 146 -13.83 -8.86 17.45
N GLY A 147 -12.64 -8.71 18.05
CA GLY A 147 -12.42 -8.29 19.42
C GLY A 147 -12.66 -6.80 19.75
N SER A 148 -13.32 -6.03 18.89
CA SER A 148 -13.74 -4.65 19.20
C SER A 148 -15.00 -4.28 18.43
N SER A 149 -16.16 -4.84 18.83
CA SER A 149 -17.45 -4.25 18.49
C SER A 149 -18.41 -4.46 19.66
N GLU A 150 -18.70 -3.37 20.31
CA GLU A 150 -19.82 -3.19 21.21
C GLU A 150 -21.09 -3.86 20.71
N SER A 151 -21.76 -4.49 21.66
CA SER A 151 -23.11 -5.03 21.60
C SER A 151 -24.04 -4.24 20.68
N ARG A 152 -24.30 -4.76 19.49
CA ARG A 152 -25.55 -4.47 18.78
C ARG A 152 -26.54 -5.53 19.20
N GLU A 153 -27.48 -5.12 20.02
CA GLU A 153 -28.67 -5.86 20.38
C GLU A 153 -29.34 -6.45 19.13
N LYS A 154 -29.52 -7.75 19.19
CA LYS A 154 -30.29 -8.49 18.17
C LYS A 154 -31.77 -8.14 18.37
N GLU A 155 -32.32 -7.26 17.56
CA GLU A 155 -33.76 -7.18 17.37
C GLU A 155 -34.26 -8.51 16.74
N PRO A 156 -35.30 -9.12 17.32
CA PRO A 156 -35.82 -10.38 16.79
C PRO A 156 -36.58 -10.14 15.49
N ARG A 157 -36.02 -10.61 14.38
CA ARG A 157 -36.72 -10.61 13.10
C ARG A 157 -37.94 -11.56 13.18
N SER A 158 -39.14 -11.00 13.07
CA SER A 158 -40.37 -11.74 12.90
C SER A 158 -40.34 -12.59 11.60
N PRO A 159 -40.95 -13.78 11.60
CA PRO A 159 -40.90 -14.68 10.45
C PRO A 159 -41.76 -14.12 9.30
N ARG A 160 -41.13 -13.80 8.19
CA ARG A 160 -41.80 -13.52 6.92
C ARG A 160 -42.45 -14.81 6.42
N LYS A 161 -43.76 -14.80 6.32
CA LYS A 161 -44.58 -15.86 5.69
C LYS A 161 -44.12 -16.01 4.23
N LEU A 162 -43.69 -17.22 3.89
CA LEU A 162 -43.48 -17.67 2.51
C LEU A 162 -44.81 -17.72 1.77
N ALA A 163 -45.00 -16.86 0.78
CA ALA A 163 -46.05 -17.01 -0.19
C ALA A 163 -45.61 -18.06 -1.21
N VAL A 164 -46.38 -19.14 -1.29
CA VAL A 164 -46.26 -20.18 -2.30
C VAL A 164 -46.75 -19.57 -3.61
N VAL A 165 -45.90 -19.51 -4.63
CA VAL A 165 -46.29 -19.20 -6.00
C VAL A 165 -46.17 -20.48 -6.81
N GLU A 166 -47.31 -20.89 -7.33
CA GLU A 166 -47.48 -22.07 -8.16
C GLU A 166 -46.74 -21.97 -9.50
N THR A 167 -46.25 -23.12 -9.87
CA THR A 167 -45.48 -23.42 -11.07
C THR A 167 -46.38 -23.37 -12.33
N THR A 168 -45.99 -22.61 -13.35
CA THR A 168 -46.35 -22.92 -14.73
C THR A 168 -45.10 -23.16 -15.55
N ARG A 169 -45.13 -24.32 -16.21
CA ARG A 169 -44.12 -24.85 -17.14
C ARG A 169 -44.03 -23.99 -18.40
N GLY A 170 -42.82 -23.80 -18.91
CA GLY A 170 -42.58 -23.23 -20.23
C GLY A 170 -41.11 -23.22 -20.61
N ASP A 171 -40.69 -24.32 -21.21
CA ASP A 171 -39.78 -24.51 -22.35
C ASP A 171 -38.45 -23.76 -22.46
N VAL A 172 -37.41 -24.57 -22.37
CA VAL A 172 -36.20 -24.77 -23.19
C VAL A 172 -35.76 -23.63 -24.11
N ARG A 173 -34.55 -23.13 -23.87
CA ARG A 173 -33.46 -23.07 -24.89
C ARG A 173 -32.09 -22.82 -24.24
N SER A 174 -31.22 -23.75 -24.55
CA SER A 174 -29.76 -23.76 -24.40
C SER A 174 -29.10 -22.58 -25.10
N HIS A 175 -28.15 -21.92 -24.50
CA HIS A 175 -26.90 -21.51 -25.15
C HIS A 175 -25.75 -21.41 -24.12
N ASP A 176 -24.78 -22.05 -24.50
CA ASP A 176 -23.43 -22.36 -24.12
C ASP A 176 -22.51 -21.12 -23.97
N GLU A 177 -21.33 -21.39 -23.43
CA GLU A 177 -20.13 -20.54 -23.39
C GLU A 177 -20.06 -19.64 -22.13
N GLY A 178 -19.09 -19.78 -21.28
CA GLY A 178 -17.74 -20.26 -21.41
C GLY A 178 -16.80 -19.18 -20.90
N SER A 179 -15.97 -19.58 -19.95
CA SER A 179 -14.64 -18.97 -19.79
C SER A 179 -14.44 -17.75 -18.90
N ALA A 180 -13.45 -17.95 -18.02
CA ALA A 180 -12.50 -17.01 -17.47
C ALA A 180 -12.67 -16.51 -16.05
N THR A 181 -12.31 -17.35 -15.09
CA THR A 181 -12.01 -16.93 -13.70
C THR A 181 -10.62 -17.35 -13.22
N THR A 182 -9.58 -17.21 -14.06
CA THR A 182 -8.22 -17.63 -13.69
C THR A 182 -7.21 -16.49 -13.50
N THR A 183 -7.63 -15.22 -13.60
CA THR A 183 -6.69 -14.08 -13.63
C THR A 183 -6.52 -13.36 -12.27
N SER A 184 -7.35 -13.67 -11.28
CA SER A 184 -7.38 -12.89 -10.02
C SER A 184 -6.31 -13.29 -8.99
N GLU A 185 -5.94 -14.55 -8.94
CA GLU A 185 -5.05 -15.07 -7.88
C GLU A 185 -3.56 -14.78 -8.14
N GLU A 186 -3.13 -14.90 -9.38
CA GLU A 186 -1.71 -14.71 -9.76
C GLU A 186 -1.21 -13.29 -9.53
N SER A 187 -2.09 -12.33 -9.61
CA SER A 187 -1.75 -10.92 -9.43
C SER A 187 -1.71 -10.44 -7.98
N LEU A 188 -2.40 -11.11 -7.06
CA LEU A 188 -2.27 -10.83 -5.62
C LEU A 188 -0.94 -11.36 -5.07
N ARG A 189 -0.44 -12.47 -5.62
CA ARG A 189 0.85 -13.05 -5.23
C ARG A 189 2.03 -12.13 -5.58
N LYS A 190 1.95 -11.37 -6.68
CA LYS A 190 3.03 -10.44 -7.10
C LYS A 190 3.27 -9.26 -6.16
N VAL A 191 2.38 -8.98 -5.22
CA VAL A 191 2.59 -7.95 -4.18
C VAL A 191 3.25 -8.55 -2.94
N ALA A 192 3.09 -9.87 -2.75
CA ALA A 192 3.60 -10.60 -1.59
C ALA A 192 4.97 -11.26 -1.84
N GLU A 193 5.37 -11.42 -3.10
CA GLU A 193 6.69 -11.89 -3.54
C GLU A 193 7.59 -10.70 -3.90
#